data_50dddf5b5e7d805a46c419dc51472e18
#
_entry.id   50dddf5b5e7d805a46c419dc51472e18
#
_cell.length_a   1.000
_cell.length_b   1.000
_cell.length_c   1.000
_cell.angle_alpha   90.00
_cell.angle_beta   90.00
_cell.angle_gamma   90.00
#
_symmetry.space_group_name_H-M   'P 1'
#
loop_
_entity.id
_entity.type
_entity.pdbx_description
1 polymer ?
#
loop_
_entity_poly.entity_id
_entity_poly.type
_entity_poly.pdbx_seq_one_letter_code
_entity_poly.pdbx_strand_id
1 'polypeptide(L)'
;GYTEGDRVIRMVALILHDVVAGVCGSDGFVGHIGGDDFFCILPLERAAAVCETIVETFDALVPYQYGEADRRAGYYFGKDRRGQLHRVPLMTLSIGMVTTERRRLTDAAQVSRLASQMKAYAK
;
A
#
# COMPACT_ATOMS: atom_id res chain seq x y z
N GLY A 1 -11.30 4.69 14.05
CA GLY A 1 -12.00 5.90 13.67
C GLY A 1 -11.24 6.73 12.66
N TYR A 2 -11.72 7.91 12.39
CA TYR A 2 -11.14 8.83 11.42
C TYR A 2 -9.64 9.08 11.67
N THR A 3 -9.29 9.34 12.94
CA THR A 3 -7.91 9.59 13.34
C THR A 3 -6.98 8.40 13.17
N GLU A 4 -7.50 7.19 13.35
CA GLU A 4 -6.72 5.96 13.16
C GLU A 4 -6.43 5.72 11.68
N GLY A 5 -7.42 5.93 10.82
CA GLY A 5 -7.24 5.85 9.38
C GLY A 5 -6.21 6.85 8.88
N ASP A 6 -6.25 8.08 9.38
CA ASP A 6 -5.27 9.09 9.03
C ASP A 6 -3.85 8.72 9.46
N ARG A 7 -3.69 8.11 10.62
CA ARG A 7 -2.38 7.67 11.09
C ARG A 7 -1.78 6.59 10.18
N VAL A 8 -2.60 5.63 9.76
CA VAL A 8 -2.14 4.57 8.85
C VAL A 8 -1.76 5.16 7.49
N ILE A 9 -2.56 6.07 6.96
CA ILE A 9 -2.26 6.73 5.69
C ILE A 9 -0.94 7.49 5.77
N ARG A 10 -0.70 8.23 6.86
CA ARG A 10 0.58 8.92 7.08
C ARG A 10 1.75 7.96 7.20
N MET A 11 1.54 6.84 7.88
CA MET A 11 2.57 5.79 8.00
C MET A 11 2.92 5.23 6.62
N VAL A 12 1.92 4.94 5.79
CA VAL A 12 2.15 4.46 4.42
C VAL A 12 2.93 5.50 3.63
N ALA A 13 2.54 6.76 3.69
CA ALA A 13 3.26 7.84 2.99
C ALA A 13 4.73 7.89 3.39
N LEU A 14 5.03 7.81 4.69
CA LEU A 14 6.40 7.81 5.19
C LEU A 14 7.19 6.60 4.71
N ILE A 15 6.59 5.41 4.76
CA ILE A 15 7.24 4.18 4.29
C ILE A 15 7.59 4.32 2.81
N LEU A 16 6.63 4.75 1.99
CA LEU A 16 6.85 4.90 0.54
C LEU A 16 7.98 5.88 0.25
N HIS A 17 7.94 7.05 0.87
CA HIS A 17 8.99 8.06 0.66
C HIS A 17 10.36 7.58 1.12
N ASP A 18 10.44 6.96 2.29
CA ASP A 18 11.71 6.50 2.84
C ASP A 18 12.30 5.35 2.01
N VAL A 19 11.49 4.37 1.63
CA VAL A 19 11.98 3.23 0.86
C VAL A 19 12.38 3.66 -0.55
N VAL A 20 11.54 4.44 -1.21
CA VAL A 20 11.83 4.90 -2.59
C VAL A 20 13.07 5.77 -2.60
N ALA A 21 13.18 6.74 -1.69
CA ALA A 21 14.36 7.59 -1.60
C ALA A 21 15.62 6.78 -1.27
N GLY A 22 15.51 5.82 -0.37
CA GLY A 22 16.64 4.99 0.05
C GLY A 22 17.17 4.07 -1.04
N VAL A 23 16.27 3.50 -1.85
CA VAL A 23 16.66 2.55 -2.91
C VAL A 23 16.95 3.26 -4.23
N CYS A 24 16.13 4.24 -4.60
CA CYS A 24 16.15 4.85 -5.93
C CYS A 24 16.74 6.27 -5.94
N GLY A 25 16.91 6.87 -4.76
CA GLY A 25 17.32 8.27 -4.68
C GLY A 25 16.34 9.17 -5.43
N SER A 26 16.87 10.05 -6.28
CA SER A 26 16.03 10.96 -7.09
C SER A 26 15.39 10.31 -8.32
N ASP A 27 15.70 9.04 -8.60
CA ASP A 27 15.15 8.33 -9.76
C ASP A 27 13.77 7.74 -9.51
N GLY A 28 13.29 7.78 -8.27
CA GLY A 28 11.96 7.32 -7.92
C GLY A 28 11.04 8.47 -7.58
N PHE A 29 9.74 8.26 -7.76
CA PHE A 29 8.71 9.25 -7.47
C PHE A 29 7.58 8.60 -6.69
N VAL A 30 7.07 9.30 -5.68
CA VAL A 30 5.90 8.87 -4.90
C VAL A 30 4.82 9.92 -5.04
N GLY A 31 3.61 9.47 -5.35
CA GLY A 31 2.43 10.33 -5.44
C GLY A 31 1.28 9.79 -4.62
N HIS A 32 0.38 10.69 -4.25
CA HIS A 32 -0.83 10.35 -3.50
C HIS A 32 -2.04 10.73 -4.35
N ILE A 33 -2.83 9.72 -4.72
CA ILE A 33 -4.01 9.95 -5.55
C ILE A 33 -5.16 10.50 -4.70
N GLY A 34 -5.35 9.94 -3.53
CA GLY A 34 -6.40 10.34 -2.60
C GLY A 34 -6.82 9.18 -1.71
N GLY A 35 -7.35 9.48 -0.54
CA GLY A 35 -7.74 8.45 0.43
C GLY A 35 -6.56 7.57 0.79
N ASP A 36 -6.71 6.28 0.57
CA ASP A 36 -5.69 5.27 0.84
C ASP A 36 -4.95 4.78 -0.41
N ASP A 37 -5.05 5.52 -1.51
CA ASP A 37 -4.43 5.15 -2.78
C ASP A 37 -3.20 6.00 -3.07
N PHE A 38 -2.06 5.32 -3.24
CA PHE A 38 -0.76 5.91 -3.59
C PHE A 38 -0.26 5.30 -4.88
N PHE A 39 0.71 5.96 -5.49
CA PHE A 39 1.45 5.38 -6.62
C PHE A 39 2.93 5.74 -6.52
N CYS A 40 3.74 4.89 -7.14
CA CYS A 40 5.17 5.14 -7.28
C CYS A 40 5.56 4.96 -8.73
N ILE A 41 6.52 5.76 -9.18
CA ILE A 41 7.18 5.57 -10.48
C ILE A 41 8.63 5.23 -10.18
N LEU A 42 9.07 4.06 -10.61
CA LEU A 42 10.34 3.48 -10.21
C LEU A 42 11.13 3.02 -11.43
N PRO A 43 12.48 3.06 -11.35
CA PRO A 43 13.30 2.35 -12.32
C PRO A 43 12.93 0.86 -12.33
N LEU A 44 12.80 0.29 -13.52
CA LEU A 44 12.33 -1.08 -13.69
C LEU A 44 13.16 -2.09 -12.89
N GLU A 45 14.47 -1.93 -12.93
CA GLU A 45 15.41 -2.86 -12.28
C GLU A 45 15.35 -2.81 -10.73
N ARG A 46 14.71 -1.79 -10.17
CA ARG A 46 14.58 -1.63 -8.72
C ARG A 46 13.16 -1.83 -8.21
N ALA A 47 12.19 -1.95 -9.12
CA ALA A 47 10.78 -1.96 -8.76
C ALA A 47 10.41 -3.14 -7.85
N ALA A 48 10.88 -4.33 -8.15
CA ALA A 48 10.58 -5.52 -7.35
C ALA A 48 11.13 -5.40 -5.93
N ALA A 49 12.37 -4.95 -5.79
CA ALA A 49 13.01 -4.78 -4.48
C ALA A 49 12.31 -3.70 -3.64
N VAL A 50 11.90 -2.60 -4.28
CA VAL A 50 11.16 -1.54 -3.61
C VAL A 50 9.82 -2.05 -3.09
N CYS A 51 9.06 -2.73 -3.94
CA CYS A 51 7.75 -3.26 -3.55
C CYS A 51 7.85 -4.26 -2.41
N GLU A 52 8.82 -5.16 -2.47
CA GLU A 52 9.07 -6.15 -1.41
C GLU A 52 9.41 -5.47 -0.09
N THR A 53 10.29 -4.48 -0.11
CA THR A 53 10.69 -3.74 1.09
C THR A 53 9.51 -2.94 1.67
N ILE A 54 8.68 -2.34 0.83
CA ILE A 54 7.48 -1.62 1.28
C ILE A 54 6.53 -2.56 2.02
N VAL A 55 6.22 -3.71 1.43
CA VAL A 55 5.30 -4.67 2.04
C VAL A 55 5.86 -5.22 3.34
N GLU A 56 7.13 -5.60 3.36
CA GLU A 56 7.79 -6.10 4.58
C GLU A 56 7.77 -5.05 5.70
N THR A 57 8.07 -3.80 5.37
CA THR A 57 8.07 -2.71 6.34
C THR A 57 6.67 -2.45 6.88
N PHE A 58 5.68 -2.40 6.00
CA PHE A 58 4.29 -2.21 6.39
C PHE A 58 3.82 -3.34 7.31
N ASP A 59 4.07 -4.59 6.92
CA ASP A 59 3.66 -5.76 7.70
C ASP A 59 4.32 -5.80 9.08
N ALA A 60 5.54 -5.27 9.19
CA ALA A 60 6.25 -5.18 10.46
C ALA A 60 5.68 -4.08 11.37
N LEU A 61 5.21 -2.98 10.79
CA LEU A 61 4.79 -1.79 11.55
C LEU A 61 3.30 -1.72 11.82
N VAL A 62 2.46 -2.18 10.90
CA VAL A 62 1.01 -2.01 11.02
C VAL A 62 0.41 -2.69 12.27
N PRO A 63 0.92 -3.84 12.76
CA PRO A 63 0.34 -4.43 13.97
C PRO A 63 0.36 -3.50 15.18
N TYR A 64 1.33 -2.59 15.24
CA TYR A 64 1.47 -1.64 16.35
C TYR A 64 0.44 -0.49 16.31
N GLN A 65 -0.36 -0.42 15.24
CA GLN A 65 -1.51 0.48 15.19
C GLN A 65 -2.72 -0.08 15.96
N TYR A 66 -2.64 -1.33 16.37
CA TYR A 66 -3.69 -2.03 17.12
C TYR A 66 -3.26 -2.25 18.57
N GLY A 67 -4.24 -2.46 19.46
CA GLY A 67 -3.97 -2.84 20.84
C GLY A 67 -3.29 -4.22 20.92
N GLU A 68 -2.70 -4.51 22.08
CA GLU A 68 -1.93 -5.73 22.27
C GLU A 68 -2.75 -7.00 22.03
N ALA A 69 -4.00 -7.04 22.47
CA ALA A 69 -4.84 -8.21 22.30
C ALA A 69 -5.12 -8.50 20.83
N ASP A 70 -5.47 -7.47 20.06
CA ASP A 70 -5.74 -7.63 18.62
C ASP A 70 -4.47 -7.99 17.87
N ARG A 71 -3.36 -7.37 18.23
CA ARG A 71 -2.05 -7.64 17.62
C ARG A 71 -1.65 -9.10 17.82
N ARG A 72 -1.84 -9.66 19.03
CA ARG A 72 -1.53 -11.05 19.33
C ARG A 72 -2.45 -12.01 18.59
N ALA A 73 -3.73 -11.68 18.52
CA ALA A 73 -4.73 -12.50 17.84
C ALA A 73 -4.56 -12.48 16.31
N GLY A 74 -4.08 -11.36 15.77
CA GLY A 74 -3.99 -11.16 14.32
C GLY A 74 -5.29 -10.70 13.68
N TYR A 75 -6.30 -10.41 14.49
CA TYR A 75 -7.60 -9.93 14.04
C TYR A 75 -8.30 -9.18 15.17
N TYR A 76 -9.35 -8.47 14.82
CA TYR A 76 -10.26 -7.87 15.80
C TYR A 76 -11.71 -8.13 15.38
N PHE A 77 -12.66 -7.85 16.28
CA PHE A 77 -14.07 -7.96 15.97
C PHE A 77 -14.60 -6.59 15.54
N GLY A 78 -15.16 -6.53 14.34
CA GLY A 78 -15.83 -5.34 13.83
C GLY A 78 -17.28 -5.62 13.51
N LYS A 79 -18.10 -4.59 13.53
CA LYS A 79 -19.50 -4.69 13.13
C LYS A 79 -19.67 -4.27 11.67
N ASP A 80 -20.43 -5.07 10.91
CA ASP A 80 -20.81 -4.69 9.56
C ASP A 80 -21.97 -3.68 9.58
N ARG A 81 -22.44 -3.31 8.38
CA ARG A 81 -23.56 -2.35 8.24
C ARG A 81 -24.86 -2.86 8.86
N ARG A 82 -25.00 -4.18 9.03
CA ARG A 82 -26.17 -4.82 9.62
C ARG A 82 -26.03 -4.99 11.14
N GLY A 83 -24.92 -4.54 11.72
CA GLY A 83 -24.64 -4.66 13.14
C GLY A 83 -24.12 -6.03 13.57
N GLN A 84 -23.81 -6.93 12.62
CA GLN A 84 -23.28 -8.25 12.91
C GLN A 84 -21.77 -8.18 13.14
N LEU A 85 -21.30 -8.95 14.14
CA LEU A 85 -19.89 -9.04 14.45
C LEU A 85 -19.18 -9.99 13.48
N HIS A 86 -18.03 -9.54 12.98
CA HIS A 86 -17.16 -10.34 12.14
C HIS A 86 -15.73 -10.25 12.61
N ARG A 87 -14.96 -11.31 12.36
CA ARG A 87 -13.51 -11.21 12.47
C ARG A 87 -12.97 -10.38 11.32
N VAL A 88 -12.19 -9.36 11.67
CA VAL A 88 -11.52 -8.51 10.68
C VAL A 88 -10.02 -8.71 10.86
N PRO A 89 -9.32 -9.24 9.86
CA PRO A 89 -7.86 -9.40 9.97
C PRO A 89 -7.18 -8.05 10.06
N LEU A 90 -5.98 -8.02 10.59
CA LEU A 90 -5.19 -6.80 10.61
C LEU A 90 -4.95 -6.33 9.17
N MET A 91 -4.81 -5.02 9.04
CA MET A 91 -4.68 -4.37 7.74
C MET A 91 -3.47 -4.89 6.95
N THR A 92 -3.65 -5.04 5.64
CA THR A 92 -2.58 -5.41 4.72
C THR A 92 -2.47 -4.36 3.62
N LEU A 93 -1.33 -4.38 2.93
CA LEU A 93 -1.05 -3.48 1.82
C LEU A 93 -1.01 -4.29 0.53
N SER A 94 -1.77 -3.88 -0.48
CA SER A 94 -1.77 -4.49 -1.81
C SER A 94 -1.09 -3.57 -2.80
N ILE A 95 -0.20 -4.13 -3.63
CA ILE A 95 0.51 -3.39 -4.66
C ILE A 95 0.25 -4.04 -6.02
N GLY A 96 -0.25 -3.24 -6.97
CA GLY A 96 -0.31 -3.62 -8.37
C GLY A 96 0.85 -2.97 -9.12
N MET A 97 1.46 -3.69 -10.04
CA MET A 97 2.59 -3.20 -10.82
C MET A 97 2.28 -3.21 -12.30
N VAL A 98 2.63 -2.12 -12.98
CA VAL A 98 2.57 -1.99 -14.43
C VAL A 98 3.96 -1.60 -14.92
N THR A 99 4.49 -2.30 -15.91
CA THR A 99 5.83 -2.04 -16.44
C THR A 99 5.78 -1.77 -17.94
N THR A 100 6.87 -1.21 -18.45
CA THR A 100 7.06 -0.96 -19.88
C THR A 100 7.69 -2.15 -20.61
N GLU A 101 7.95 -3.24 -19.90
CA GLU A 101 8.61 -4.43 -20.48
C GLU A 101 7.82 -5.07 -21.62
N ARG A 102 6.50 -5.15 -21.47
CA ARG A 102 5.63 -5.89 -22.39
C ARG A 102 4.65 -5.01 -23.15
N ARG A 103 4.63 -3.70 -22.85
CA ARG A 103 3.72 -2.76 -23.50
C ARG A 103 4.27 -1.35 -23.45
N ARG A 104 3.91 -0.58 -24.43
CA ARG A 104 4.25 0.83 -24.50
C ARG A 104 3.17 1.62 -23.75
N LEU A 105 3.60 2.42 -22.79
CA LEU A 105 2.71 3.29 -22.05
C LEU A 105 2.78 4.70 -22.68
N THR A 106 1.64 5.18 -23.16
CA THR A 106 1.59 6.40 -23.97
C THR A 106 1.02 7.60 -23.24
N ASP A 107 0.26 7.40 -22.17
CA ASP A 107 -0.31 8.50 -21.40
C ASP A 107 -0.62 8.09 -19.95
N ALA A 108 -0.86 9.10 -19.11
CA ALA A 108 -1.15 8.89 -17.69
C ALA A 108 -2.46 8.16 -17.46
N ALA A 109 -3.47 8.36 -18.31
CA ALA A 109 -4.76 7.69 -18.16
C ALA A 109 -4.61 6.17 -18.38
N GLN A 110 -3.81 5.76 -19.36
CA GLN A 110 -3.51 4.35 -19.61
C GLN A 110 -2.81 3.73 -18.40
N VAL A 111 -1.79 4.40 -17.87
CA VAL A 111 -1.04 3.93 -16.69
C VAL A 111 -1.97 3.77 -15.49
N SER A 112 -2.79 4.77 -15.22
CA SER A 112 -3.73 4.76 -14.09
C SER A 112 -4.72 3.60 -14.20
N ARG A 113 -5.26 3.37 -15.39
CA ARG A 113 -6.22 2.30 -15.67
C ARG A 113 -5.60 0.93 -15.41
N LEU A 114 -4.40 0.69 -15.95
CA LEU A 114 -3.68 -0.56 -15.80
C LEU A 114 -3.25 -0.79 -14.35
N ALA A 115 -2.79 0.23 -13.67
CA ALA A 115 -2.40 0.14 -12.26
C ALA A 115 -3.61 -0.22 -11.38
N SER A 116 -4.77 0.38 -11.64
CA SER A 116 -6.00 0.06 -10.91
C SER A 116 -6.43 -1.39 -11.14
N GLN A 117 -6.33 -1.88 -12.38
CA GLN A 117 -6.63 -3.28 -12.70
C GLN A 117 -5.71 -4.24 -11.95
N MET A 118 -4.41 -3.96 -11.94
CA MET A 118 -3.43 -4.80 -11.25
C MET A 118 -3.61 -4.76 -9.74
N LYS A 119 -3.95 -3.61 -9.19
CA LYS A 119 -4.24 -3.48 -7.76
C LYS A 119 -5.46 -4.30 -7.36
N ALA A 120 -6.53 -4.25 -8.15
CA ALA A 120 -7.72 -5.06 -7.91
C ALA A 120 -7.41 -6.56 -7.97
N TYR A 121 -6.54 -6.98 -8.88
CA TYR A 121 -6.09 -8.36 -9.01
C TYR A 121 -5.28 -8.82 -7.78
N ALA A 122 -4.47 -7.91 -7.21
CA ALA A 122 -3.63 -8.21 -6.05
C ALA A 122 -4.44 -8.39 -4.75
N LYS A 123 -5.62 -7.78 -4.67
CA LYS A 123 -6.51 -7.97 -3.53
C LYS A 123 -7.10 -9.36 -3.55
#